data_9eef08f7f56b54e3305b98bbd424d4eb
#
_entry.id   9eef08f7f56b54e3305b98bbd424d4eb
#
_cell.length_a   1.000
_cell.length_b   1.000
_cell.length_c   1.000
_cell.angle_alpha   90.00
_cell.angle_beta   90.00
_cell.angle_gamma   90.00
#
_symmetry.space_group_name_H-M   'P 1'
#
loop_
_entity.id
_entity.type
_entity.pdbx_description
1 polymer ?
#
loop_
_entity_poly.entity_id
_entity_poly.type
_entity_poly.pdbx_seq_one_letter_code
_entity_poly.pdbx_strand_id
1 'polypeptide(L)'
;MKVLMGYFSSESNAHVSAQMTYDEYIYKTGEDLLNSMRVRDIFEDAGITPIPSFMAVGHPGGLVAPDAFEFISSRIIKGVKDHLHEIDGIFLFLHGASNVIGLEGGSGEHYIIREIRKLTGPYLPIAVVMDPHGNLSSEFVSNCQIVRCYRESPHTDIKETYRFVAHRFVDLLKHRRNIHPVYRKLPLLLGGERCCSWDEPMISINKLLNEIEADERIMSCSYHIGYLRHDNEKCGAGVVVVPNSEKDLDYANEMADKIAKFAIDHRHDFHYTGIWGEAEEALQKVMEHKESPVFLTDSGDNCGAGATGYSNFVLRQIMNWNKPHNKKILVSGITDPKAFNLLKDKSVGEQVSFDLGMGEDELSVPIHINGTIRYIGHVLPEFKDRGNYGKAITVSLNDYPIDVVVLGLSYSYTEIEQFEASNIDWKQYDVIIAKQGYISPDFAQVGKFTIMSLTDGPTNQRTELIDFKRIMRPMYPYDDWND
;
A
#
# COMPACT_ATOMS: atom_id res chain seq x y z
N MET A 1 0.94 -22.31 26.59
CA MET A 1 1.18 -22.32 25.14
C MET A 1 2.02 -21.12 24.76
N LYS A 2 2.78 -21.23 23.67
CA LYS A 2 3.66 -20.16 23.16
C LYS A 2 3.40 -19.92 21.67
N VAL A 3 3.36 -18.66 21.23
CA VAL A 3 3.14 -18.28 19.83
C VAL A 3 4.27 -17.38 19.36
N LEU A 4 4.97 -17.81 18.30
CA LEU A 4 5.99 -16.96 17.67
C LEU A 4 5.32 -15.90 16.80
N MET A 5 5.81 -14.67 16.90
CA MET A 5 5.33 -13.52 16.14
C MET A 5 6.41 -12.94 15.25
N GLY A 6 6.07 -12.68 13.99
CA GLY A 6 6.97 -12.07 13.00
C GLY A 6 6.22 -11.15 12.04
N TYR A 7 6.98 -10.28 11.37
CA TYR A 7 6.39 -9.23 10.53
C TYR A 7 7.30 -8.95 9.32
N PHE A 8 6.73 -9.02 8.12
CA PHE A 8 7.39 -8.56 6.90
C PHE A 8 6.40 -7.75 6.05
N SER A 9 6.72 -6.50 5.85
CA SER A 9 5.96 -5.59 4.98
C SER A 9 6.88 -4.99 3.93
N SER A 10 6.57 -5.26 2.68
CA SER A 10 7.20 -4.65 1.53
C SER A 10 6.20 -4.61 0.39
N GLU A 11 6.05 -3.46 -0.22
CA GLU A 11 5.24 -3.25 -1.41
C GLU A 11 6.15 -2.82 -2.54
N SER A 12 6.38 -3.72 -3.48
CA SER A 12 7.43 -3.59 -4.50
C SER A 12 6.85 -3.24 -5.85
N ASN A 13 7.24 -2.09 -6.40
CA ASN A 13 6.85 -1.66 -7.73
C ASN A 13 7.93 -2.03 -8.77
N ALA A 14 7.62 -2.93 -9.69
CA ALA A 14 8.55 -3.37 -10.73
C ALA A 14 8.82 -2.31 -11.83
N HIS A 15 8.06 -1.21 -11.83
CA HIS A 15 8.25 -0.09 -12.76
C HIS A 15 9.19 1.00 -12.21
N VAL A 16 9.76 0.79 -11.03
CA VAL A 16 10.73 1.68 -10.40
C VAL A 16 12.12 1.08 -10.50
N SER A 17 13.09 1.86 -10.97
CA SER A 17 14.48 1.41 -11.14
C SER A 17 15.25 1.27 -9.83
N ALA A 18 14.91 2.07 -8.82
CA ALA A 18 15.52 1.99 -7.50
C ALA A 18 15.19 0.66 -6.81
N GLN A 19 16.15 0.09 -6.10
CA GLN A 19 15.96 -1.14 -5.33
C GLN A 19 15.73 -0.80 -3.87
N MET A 20 14.92 -1.61 -3.19
CA MET A 20 14.77 -1.55 -1.74
C MET A 20 15.92 -2.29 -1.06
N THR A 21 16.85 -1.53 -0.50
CA THR A 21 18.03 -2.02 0.22
C THR A 21 17.78 -2.07 1.75
N TYR A 22 18.81 -2.35 2.54
CA TYR A 22 18.67 -2.40 4.00
C TYR A 22 18.16 -1.11 4.63
N ASP A 23 18.55 0.02 4.08
CA ASP A 23 18.30 1.33 4.69
C ASP A 23 16.85 1.81 4.51
N GLU A 24 16.10 1.19 3.58
CA GLU A 24 14.68 1.48 3.38
C GLU A 24 13.75 0.72 4.33
N TYR A 25 14.29 -0.12 5.22
CA TYR A 25 13.48 -0.88 6.18
C TYR A 25 13.67 -0.40 7.62
N ILE A 26 12.55 -0.33 8.34
CA ILE A 26 12.53 -0.20 9.79
C ILE A 26 12.53 -1.60 10.39
N TYR A 27 13.48 -1.85 11.29
CA TYR A 27 13.63 -3.13 11.96
C TYR A 27 13.24 -3.04 13.42
N LYS A 28 12.48 -4.04 13.90
CA LYS A 28 12.14 -4.18 15.33
C LYS A 28 12.30 -5.62 15.79
N THR A 29 12.64 -5.79 17.05
CA THR A 29 12.75 -7.07 17.74
C THR A 29 12.21 -6.96 19.15
N GLY A 30 12.08 -8.06 19.89
CA GLY A 30 11.68 -8.04 21.29
C GLY A 30 10.35 -7.34 21.54
N GLU A 31 10.30 -6.52 22.58
CA GLU A 31 9.10 -5.80 23.00
C GLU A 31 8.54 -4.84 21.94
N ASP A 32 9.42 -4.19 21.17
CA ASP A 32 9.00 -3.24 20.14
C ASP A 32 8.25 -3.94 18.98
N LEU A 33 8.65 -5.17 18.64
CA LEU A 33 7.90 -6.00 17.69
C LEU A 33 6.53 -6.36 18.26
N LEU A 34 6.47 -6.88 19.50
CA LEU A 34 5.21 -7.31 20.12
C LEU A 34 4.21 -6.16 20.23
N ASN A 35 4.68 -4.97 20.59
CA ASN A 35 3.86 -3.76 20.67
C ASN A 35 3.32 -3.36 19.27
N SER A 36 4.15 -3.50 18.23
CA SER A 36 3.75 -3.19 16.85
C SER A 36 2.67 -4.15 16.32
N MET A 37 2.62 -5.39 16.81
CA MET A 37 1.60 -6.37 16.41
C MET A 37 0.20 -6.07 16.96
N ARG A 38 0.06 -5.23 18.00
CA ARG A 38 -1.23 -4.73 18.56
C ARG A 38 -2.20 -5.82 19.05
N VAL A 39 -1.70 -7.03 19.31
CA VAL A 39 -2.49 -8.23 19.70
C VAL A 39 -1.93 -8.95 20.93
N ARG A 40 -0.89 -8.42 21.54
CA ARG A 40 -0.20 -9.01 22.68
C ARG A 40 -1.17 -9.36 23.82
N ASP A 41 -2.02 -8.40 24.17
CA ASP A 41 -3.03 -8.54 25.22
C ASP A 41 -3.96 -9.75 24.98
N ILE A 42 -4.39 -9.99 23.75
CA ILE A 42 -5.27 -11.12 23.42
C ILE A 42 -4.61 -12.47 23.71
N PHE A 43 -3.34 -12.61 23.40
CA PHE A 43 -2.60 -13.85 23.67
C PHE A 43 -2.32 -14.02 25.17
N GLU A 44 -1.85 -12.98 25.85
CA GLU A 44 -1.54 -12.99 27.28
C GLU A 44 -2.81 -13.26 28.12
N ASP A 45 -3.94 -12.62 27.83
CA ASP A 45 -5.23 -12.87 28.49
C ASP A 45 -5.73 -14.31 28.25
N ALA A 46 -5.35 -14.92 27.14
CA ALA A 46 -5.65 -16.31 26.84
C ALA A 46 -4.68 -17.32 27.53
N GLY A 47 -3.67 -16.84 28.27
CA GLY A 47 -2.61 -17.66 28.87
C GLY A 47 -1.59 -18.19 27.85
N ILE A 48 -1.41 -17.47 26.74
CA ILE A 48 -0.47 -17.79 25.67
C ILE A 48 0.66 -16.77 25.67
N THR A 49 1.90 -17.21 25.75
CA THR A 49 3.07 -16.34 25.73
C THR A 49 3.48 -16.00 24.30
N PRO A 50 3.45 -14.71 23.87
CA PRO A 50 4.00 -14.32 22.60
C PRO A 50 5.54 -14.34 22.63
N ILE A 51 6.15 -14.89 21.58
CA ILE A 51 7.60 -14.93 21.38
C ILE A 51 7.94 -14.06 20.17
N PRO A 52 8.69 -12.95 20.34
CA PRO A 52 9.08 -12.12 19.22
C PRO A 52 10.18 -12.78 18.37
N SER A 53 9.98 -12.78 17.06
CA SER A 53 11.00 -13.15 16.08
C SER A 53 11.67 -11.88 15.53
N PHE A 54 11.29 -11.48 14.34
CA PHE A 54 11.86 -10.33 13.63
C PHE A 54 10.79 -9.55 12.88
N MET A 55 10.93 -8.23 12.84
CA MET A 55 10.08 -7.32 12.10
C MET A 55 10.92 -6.51 11.12
N ALA A 56 10.46 -6.45 9.87
CA ALA A 56 10.95 -5.55 8.86
C ALA A 56 9.78 -4.87 8.15
N VAL A 57 9.78 -3.54 8.13
CA VAL A 57 8.77 -2.71 7.47
C VAL A 57 9.45 -1.79 6.50
N GLY A 58 9.22 -2.01 5.20
CA GLY A 58 9.65 -1.11 4.13
C GLY A 58 8.55 -0.14 3.73
N HIS A 59 8.93 0.99 3.20
CA HIS A 59 8.03 1.84 2.41
C HIS A 59 7.67 1.14 1.11
N PRO A 60 6.53 1.48 0.49
CA PRO A 60 6.32 1.19 -0.92
C PRO A 60 7.49 1.74 -1.74
N GLY A 61 8.06 0.93 -2.61
CA GLY A 61 9.27 1.28 -3.37
C GLY A 61 9.54 0.33 -4.53
N GLY A 62 10.78 0.27 -5.00
CA GLY A 62 11.18 -0.65 -6.06
C GLY A 62 11.28 -2.10 -5.63
N LEU A 63 11.89 -2.93 -6.46
CA LEU A 63 12.09 -4.35 -6.16
C LEU A 63 13.04 -4.53 -4.97
N VAL A 64 12.79 -5.55 -4.15
CA VAL A 64 13.61 -5.84 -2.97
C VAL A 64 14.98 -6.40 -3.42
N ALA A 65 16.05 -5.80 -2.92
CA ALA A 65 17.40 -6.28 -3.16
C ALA A 65 17.61 -7.67 -2.52
N PRO A 66 18.31 -8.61 -3.20
CA PRO A 66 18.46 -9.99 -2.75
C PRO A 66 19.08 -10.11 -1.36
N ASP A 67 20.10 -9.31 -1.08
CA ASP A 67 20.83 -9.29 0.19
C ASP A 67 19.97 -8.73 1.35
N ALA A 68 19.19 -7.68 1.09
CA ALA A 68 18.23 -7.16 2.05
C ALA A 68 17.15 -8.21 2.39
N PHE A 69 16.64 -8.92 1.36
CA PHE A 69 15.70 -10.00 1.59
C PHE A 69 16.30 -11.17 2.34
N GLU A 70 17.53 -11.61 2.01
CA GLU A 70 18.22 -12.66 2.73
C GLU A 70 18.40 -12.28 4.20
N PHE A 71 18.81 -11.06 4.47
CA PHE A 71 18.93 -10.53 5.84
C PHE A 71 17.60 -10.62 6.61
N ILE A 72 16.49 -10.23 6.01
CA ILE A 72 15.17 -10.22 6.65
C ILE A 72 14.64 -11.65 6.83
N SER A 73 14.57 -12.42 5.74
CA SER A 73 13.98 -13.75 5.74
C SER A 73 14.73 -14.71 6.64
N SER A 74 16.09 -14.68 6.62
CA SER A 74 16.91 -15.51 7.48
C SER A 74 16.64 -15.28 8.97
N ARG A 75 16.35 -14.04 9.40
CA ARG A 75 16.04 -13.72 10.80
C ARG A 75 14.66 -14.19 11.22
N ILE A 76 13.65 -14.03 10.36
CA ILE A 76 12.31 -14.57 10.64
C ILE A 76 12.37 -16.09 10.76
N ILE A 77 13.02 -16.76 9.80
CA ILE A 77 13.16 -18.22 9.78
C ILE A 77 14.02 -18.72 10.95
N LYS A 78 15.09 -18.00 11.30
CA LYS A 78 15.91 -18.30 12.46
C LYS A 78 15.10 -18.25 13.76
N GLY A 79 14.25 -17.25 13.93
CA GLY A 79 13.34 -17.16 15.07
C GLY A 79 12.48 -18.42 15.22
N VAL A 80 11.91 -18.92 14.12
CA VAL A 80 11.15 -20.18 14.12
C VAL A 80 12.05 -21.37 14.49
N LYS A 81 13.23 -21.46 13.92
CA LYS A 81 14.18 -22.56 14.18
C LYS A 81 14.62 -22.60 15.65
N ASP A 82 14.94 -21.45 16.23
CA ASP A 82 15.43 -21.34 17.61
C ASP A 82 14.36 -21.75 18.63
N HIS A 83 13.08 -21.52 18.33
CA HIS A 83 11.94 -21.78 19.21
C HIS A 83 11.09 -23.00 18.81
N LEU A 84 11.51 -23.78 17.81
CA LEU A 84 10.70 -24.85 17.20
C LEU A 84 10.16 -25.86 18.22
N HIS A 85 10.93 -26.17 19.27
CA HIS A 85 10.58 -27.18 20.27
C HIS A 85 9.61 -26.68 21.35
N GLU A 86 9.30 -25.39 21.38
CA GLU A 86 8.48 -24.80 22.43
C GLU A 86 7.24 -24.06 21.94
N ILE A 87 7.13 -23.76 20.62
CA ILE A 87 6.01 -23.02 20.07
C ILE A 87 4.85 -23.93 19.72
N ASP A 88 3.64 -23.46 20.01
CA ASP A 88 2.38 -24.11 19.68
C ASP A 88 1.74 -23.57 18.39
N GLY A 89 2.26 -22.45 17.88
CA GLY A 89 1.79 -21.82 16.66
C GLY A 89 2.62 -20.61 16.26
N ILE A 90 2.34 -20.10 15.05
CA ILE A 90 3.02 -18.92 14.48
C ILE A 90 1.97 -17.91 14.02
N PHE A 91 2.12 -16.66 14.41
CA PHE A 91 1.27 -15.53 14.01
C PHE A 91 2.11 -14.51 13.26
N LEU A 92 1.82 -14.29 11.99
CA LEU A 92 2.59 -13.40 11.12
C LEU A 92 1.73 -12.28 10.56
N PHE A 93 2.36 -11.13 10.33
CA PHE A 93 1.95 -10.21 9.30
C PHE A 93 2.87 -10.37 8.08
N LEU A 94 2.28 -10.58 6.91
CA LEU A 94 2.98 -10.61 5.63
C LEU A 94 2.19 -9.76 4.64
N HIS A 95 2.80 -8.73 4.07
CA HIS A 95 2.07 -7.80 3.20
C HIS A 95 1.45 -8.53 2.00
N GLY A 96 2.23 -9.32 1.28
CA GLY A 96 1.78 -10.04 0.08
C GLY A 96 2.17 -9.39 -1.24
N ALA A 97 2.79 -8.21 -1.21
CA ALA A 97 3.20 -7.46 -2.40
C ALA A 97 4.72 -7.26 -2.51
N SER A 98 5.52 -8.09 -1.84
CA SER A 98 6.97 -8.08 -2.07
C SER A 98 7.34 -8.76 -3.38
N ASN A 99 8.34 -8.20 -4.07
CA ASN A 99 8.93 -8.80 -5.26
C ASN A 99 10.45 -8.67 -5.18
N VAL A 100 11.12 -9.81 -5.00
CA VAL A 100 12.55 -9.91 -4.72
C VAL A 100 13.31 -10.22 -6.00
N ILE A 101 14.35 -9.46 -6.28
CA ILE A 101 15.19 -9.64 -7.47
C ILE A 101 15.84 -11.03 -7.44
N GLY A 102 15.70 -11.78 -8.54
CA GLY A 102 16.31 -13.10 -8.70
C GLY A 102 15.67 -14.23 -7.89
N LEU A 103 14.65 -13.95 -7.07
CA LEU A 103 13.91 -14.99 -6.37
C LEU A 103 12.94 -15.69 -7.32
N GLU A 104 12.93 -17.02 -7.32
CA GLU A 104 11.97 -17.79 -8.09
C GLU A 104 10.52 -17.45 -7.69
N GLY A 105 9.70 -17.06 -8.65
CA GLY A 105 8.32 -16.61 -8.44
C GLY A 105 8.19 -15.22 -7.77
N GLY A 106 9.30 -14.53 -7.45
CA GLY A 106 9.39 -13.15 -6.98
C GLY A 106 8.97 -12.90 -5.53
N SER A 107 7.92 -13.56 -5.03
CA SER A 107 7.32 -13.22 -3.73
C SER A 107 8.13 -13.70 -2.53
N GLY A 108 8.57 -12.74 -1.72
CA GLY A 108 9.28 -13.00 -0.46
C GLY A 108 8.37 -13.67 0.58
N GLU A 109 7.09 -13.33 0.61
CA GLU A 109 6.12 -13.92 1.54
C GLU A 109 5.92 -15.42 1.28
N HIS A 110 5.81 -15.82 0.00
CA HIS A 110 5.71 -17.23 -0.38
C HIS A 110 6.98 -17.99 0.02
N TYR A 111 8.15 -17.40 -0.20
CA TYR A 111 9.42 -17.97 0.24
C TYR A 111 9.46 -18.19 1.77
N ILE A 112 9.13 -17.17 2.55
CA ILE A 112 9.13 -17.22 4.01
C ILE A 112 8.22 -18.37 4.51
N ILE A 113 6.97 -18.45 4.04
CA ILE A 113 6.02 -19.50 4.44
C ILE A 113 6.53 -20.89 4.04
N ARG A 114 7.07 -21.06 2.84
CA ARG A 114 7.62 -22.33 2.36
C ARG A 114 8.80 -22.78 3.23
N GLU A 115 9.73 -21.88 3.56
CA GLU A 115 10.88 -22.22 4.41
C GLU A 115 10.45 -22.52 5.86
N ILE A 116 9.48 -21.79 6.41
CA ILE A 116 8.90 -22.10 7.71
C ILE A 116 8.28 -23.51 7.69
N ARG A 117 7.53 -23.88 6.64
CA ARG A 117 6.93 -25.21 6.54
C ARG A 117 7.94 -26.35 6.44
N LYS A 118 9.09 -26.13 5.83
CA LYS A 118 10.19 -27.13 5.83
C LYS A 118 10.68 -27.42 7.26
N LEU A 119 10.62 -26.45 8.17
CA LEU A 119 11.02 -26.62 9.57
C LEU A 119 9.90 -27.23 10.42
N THR A 120 8.67 -26.77 10.26
CA THR A 120 7.55 -27.05 11.15
C THR A 120 6.71 -28.26 10.73
N GLY A 121 6.83 -28.70 9.48
CA GLY A 121 5.88 -29.63 8.88
C GLY A 121 4.47 -29.01 8.72
N PRO A 122 3.46 -29.81 8.34
CA PRO A 122 2.12 -29.31 7.99
C PRO A 122 1.21 -29.02 9.19
N TYR A 123 1.52 -29.51 10.39
CA TYR A 123 0.58 -29.53 11.51
C TYR A 123 0.70 -28.37 12.49
N LEU A 124 1.83 -27.67 12.53
CA LEU A 124 1.95 -26.47 13.39
C LEU A 124 1.06 -25.37 12.82
N PRO A 125 0.07 -24.84 13.56
CA PRO A 125 -0.80 -23.79 13.01
C PRO A 125 -0.05 -22.51 12.70
N ILE A 126 -0.33 -21.96 11.53
CA ILE A 126 0.16 -20.65 11.09
C ILE A 126 -1.06 -19.78 10.76
N ALA A 127 -1.13 -18.60 11.38
CA ALA A 127 -2.08 -17.55 11.02
C ALA A 127 -1.34 -16.37 10.41
N VAL A 128 -1.86 -15.86 9.31
CA VAL A 128 -1.29 -14.72 8.58
C VAL A 128 -2.33 -13.63 8.41
N VAL A 129 -2.00 -12.44 8.88
CA VAL A 129 -2.70 -11.19 8.53
C VAL A 129 -2.00 -10.58 7.33
N MET A 130 -2.78 -10.08 6.36
CA MET A 130 -2.24 -9.54 5.11
C MET A 130 -2.88 -8.18 4.77
N ASP A 131 -2.24 -7.50 3.85
CA ASP A 131 -2.83 -6.38 3.12
C ASP A 131 -3.74 -6.91 1.99
N PRO A 132 -4.85 -6.23 1.62
CA PRO A 132 -5.67 -6.63 0.48
C PRO A 132 -4.92 -6.56 -0.87
N HIS A 133 -3.83 -5.82 -0.96
CA HIS A 133 -2.97 -5.77 -2.15
C HIS A 133 -2.04 -7.01 -2.29
N GLY A 134 -2.21 -8.04 -1.46
CA GLY A 134 -1.43 -9.28 -1.56
C GLY A 134 -1.75 -10.12 -2.80
N ASN A 135 -0.72 -10.51 -3.55
CA ASN A 135 -0.81 -11.49 -4.63
C ASN A 135 -0.63 -12.91 -4.09
N LEU A 136 -1.69 -13.70 -4.08
CA LEU A 136 -1.70 -15.02 -3.48
C LEU A 136 -1.59 -16.16 -4.50
N SER A 137 -1.25 -17.34 -3.99
CA SER A 137 -1.32 -18.62 -4.71
C SER A 137 -1.97 -19.70 -3.84
N SER A 138 -2.44 -20.78 -4.46
CA SER A 138 -2.96 -21.94 -3.75
C SER A 138 -1.90 -22.55 -2.83
N GLU A 139 -0.62 -22.55 -3.22
CA GLU A 139 0.49 -23.03 -2.39
C GLU A 139 0.63 -22.22 -1.10
N PHE A 140 0.61 -20.87 -1.21
CA PHE A 140 0.71 -20.01 -0.02
C PHE A 140 -0.44 -20.26 0.95
N VAL A 141 -1.68 -20.25 0.45
CA VAL A 141 -2.87 -20.38 1.27
C VAL A 141 -2.93 -21.77 1.92
N SER A 142 -2.60 -22.86 1.19
CA SER A 142 -2.62 -24.22 1.72
C SER A 142 -1.56 -24.48 2.80
N ASN A 143 -0.54 -23.65 2.87
CA ASN A 143 0.49 -23.69 3.90
C ASN A 143 0.13 -22.94 5.19
N CYS A 144 -1.03 -22.32 5.26
CA CYS A 144 -1.52 -21.59 6.44
C CYS A 144 -2.85 -22.18 6.91
N GLN A 145 -3.18 -22.02 8.20
CA GLN A 145 -4.51 -22.38 8.72
C GLN A 145 -5.46 -21.19 8.68
N ILE A 146 -4.96 -19.98 8.87
CA ILE A 146 -5.75 -18.76 8.74
C ILE A 146 -4.98 -17.79 7.86
N VAL A 147 -5.64 -17.27 6.82
CA VAL A 147 -5.16 -16.15 6.00
C VAL A 147 -6.30 -15.16 5.88
N ARG A 148 -6.07 -13.91 6.27
CA ARG A 148 -7.04 -12.85 6.18
C ARG A 148 -6.38 -11.52 5.88
N CYS A 149 -6.92 -10.75 4.95
CA CYS A 149 -6.51 -9.35 4.71
C CYS A 149 -7.47 -8.35 5.37
N TYR A 150 -7.03 -7.09 5.41
CA TYR A 150 -7.90 -5.96 5.73
C TYR A 150 -9.09 -5.93 4.76
N ARG A 151 -10.19 -5.30 5.19
CA ARG A 151 -11.38 -5.10 4.34
C ARG A 151 -11.44 -3.72 3.72
N GLU A 152 -10.75 -2.78 4.36
CA GLU A 152 -10.81 -1.38 3.96
C GLU A 152 -9.62 -0.99 3.08
N SER A 153 -9.91 -0.22 2.04
CA SER A 153 -8.94 0.47 1.22
C SER A 153 -9.43 1.91 1.02
N PRO A 154 -8.78 2.91 1.65
CA PRO A 154 -7.60 2.85 2.53
C PRO A 154 -7.83 2.06 3.83
N HIS A 155 -6.73 1.61 4.43
CA HIS A 155 -6.64 0.59 5.47
C HIS A 155 -7.03 1.10 6.87
N THR A 156 -8.29 1.48 7.07
CA THR A 156 -8.80 2.02 8.35
C THR A 156 -9.05 0.93 9.40
N ASP A 157 -9.17 -0.34 8.98
CA ASP A 157 -9.50 -1.49 9.82
C ASP A 157 -8.30 -2.39 10.19
N ILE A 158 -7.07 -1.88 10.08
CA ILE A 158 -5.83 -2.65 10.38
C ILE A 158 -5.91 -3.29 11.77
N LYS A 159 -6.15 -2.48 12.81
CA LYS A 159 -6.17 -2.94 14.19
C LYS A 159 -7.26 -3.99 14.44
N GLU A 160 -8.43 -3.74 13.91
CA GLU A 160 -9.61 -4.61 14.02
C GLU A 160 -9.32 -5.98 13.38
N THR A 161 -8.72 -5.99 12.20
CA THR A 161 -8.36 -7.23 11.48
C THR A 161 -7.29 -8.03 12.23
N TYR A 162 -6.23 -7.39 12.74
CA TYR A 162 -5.23 -8.09 13.57
C TYR A 162 -5.88 -8.76 14.77
N ARG A 163 -6.72 -8.03 15.50
CA ARG A 163 -7.40 -8.53 16.69
C ARG A 163 -8.38 -9.65 16.37
N PHE A 164 -9.13 -9.51 15.27
CA PHE A 164 -10.02 -10.56 14.79
C PHE A 164 -9.26 -11.87 14.54
N VAL A 165 -8.18 -11.82 13.76
CA VAL A 165 -7.37 -13.01 13.44
C VAL A 165 -6.72 -13.59 14.70
N ALA A 166 -6.25 -12.75 15.63
CA ALA A 166 -5.67 -13.20 16.89
C ALA A 166 -6.68 -13.97 17.75
N HIS A 167 -7.93 -13.48 17.87
CA HIS A 167 -8.99 -14.21 18.60
C HIS A 167 -9.31 -15.57 17.96
N ARG A 168 -9.42 -15.62 16.62
CA ARG A 168 -9.65 -16.87 15.88
C ARG A 168 -8.47 -17.84 16.04
N PHE A 169 -7.26 -17.31 16.05
CA PHE A 169 -6.07 -18.13 16.22
C PHE A 169 -5.94 -18.68 17.65
N VAL A 170 -6.24 -17.88 18.67
CA VAL A 170 -6.33 -18.34 20.08
C VAL A 170 -7.34 -19.47 20.22
N ASP A 171 -8.54 -19.34 19.60
CA ASP A 171 -9.53 -20.38 19.59
C ASP A 171 -9.03 -21.66 18.93
N LEU A 172 -8.38 -21.56 17.76
CA LEU A 172 -7.79 -22.70 17.06
C LEU A 172 -6.69 -23.37 17.88
N LEU A 173 -5.87 -22.63 18.61
CA LEU A 173 -4.82 -23.16 19.47
C LEU A 173 -5.38 -23.91 20.67
N LYS A 174 -6.44 -23.42 21.30
CA LYS A 174 -7.11 -24.04 22.45
C LYS A 174 -7.97 -25.26 22.07
N HIS A 175 -8.58 -25.20 20.88
CA HIS A 175 -9.48 -26.21 20.36
C HIS A 175 -8.95 -26.71 19.01
N ARG A 176 -7.85 -27.48 19.06
CA ARG A 176 -7.18 -28.00 17.86
C ARG A 176 -8.13 -28.76 16.97
N ARG A 177 -8.18 -28.37 15.71
CA ARG A 177 -8.97 -29.03 14.68
C ARG A 177 -8.29 -28.91 13.33
N ASN A 178 -8.56 -29.85 12.44
CA ASN A 178 -8.04 -29.82 11.09
C ASN A 178 -8.84 -28.81 10.26
N ILE A 179 -8.19 -27.79 9.75
CA ILE A 179 -8.77 -26.79 8.88
C ILE A 179 -7.87 -26.52 7.69
N HIS A 180 -8.48 -26.39 6.54
CA HIS A 180 -7.81 -26.09 5.28
C HIS A 180 -8.52 -24.90 4.62
N PRO A 181 -7.88 -23.72 4.51
CA PRO A 181 -8.45 -22.59 3.81
C PRO A 181 -8.71 -22.92 2.35
N VAL A 182 -9.84 -22.45 1.86
CA VAL A 182 -10.22 -22.52 0.44
C VAL A 182 -9.74 -21.27 -0.26
N TYR A 183 -9.14 -21.41 -1.43
CA TYR A 183 -8.66 -20.30 -2.24
C TYR A 183 -9.28 -20.33 -3.65
N ARG A 184 -9.67 -19.15 -4.14
CA ARG A 184 -10.03 -18.93 -5.55
C ARG A 184 -9.19 -17.77 -6.11
N LYS A 185 -8.40 -18.07 -7.12
CA LYS A 185 -7.74 -17.05 -7.94
C LYS A 185 -8.76 -16.46 -8.89
N LEU A 186 -8.82 -15.12 -8.98
CA LEU A 186 -9.72 -14.44 -9.89
C LEU A 186 -8.95 -13.82 -11.06
N PRO A 187 -9.53 -13.82 -12.26
CA PRO A 187 -8.94 -13.17 -13.43
C PRO A 187 -9.20 -11.66 -13.43
N LEU A 188 -8.95 -11.00 -12.29
CA LEU A 188 -9.16 -9.57 -12.09
C LEU A 188 -7.86 -8.92 -11.60
N LEU A 189 -7.40 -7.87 -12.29
CA LEU A 189 -6.21 -7.09 -11.93
C LEU A 189 -6.53 -5.60 -12.05
N LEU A 190 -7.20 -5.04 -11.03
CA LEU A 190 -7.87 -3.75 -11.10
C LEU A 190 -7.10 -2.61 -10.43
N GLY A 191 -6.26 -2.93 -9.45
CA GLY A 191 -5.59 -1.94 -8.60
C GLY A 191 -6.48 -1.38 -7.49
N GLY A 192 -5.84 -0.83 -6.45
CA GLY A 192 -6.51 -0.33 -5.25
C GLY A 192 -7.41 0.86 -5.52
N GLU A 193 -7.04 1.70 -6.48
CA GLU A 193 -7.76 2.93 -6.81
C GLU A 193 -9.14 2.70 -7.44
N ARG A 194 -9.37 1.51 -8.01
CA ARG A 194 -10.69 1.05 -8.49
C ARG A 194 -11.44 0.21 -7.45
N CYS A 195 -10.85 -0.02 -6.28
CA CYS A 195 -11.36 -0.93 -5.25
C CYS A 195 -11.51 -0.23 -3.89
N CYS A 196 -11.89 1.04 -3.88
CA CYS A 196 -12.12 1.78 -2.64
C CYS A 196 -13.30 1.17 -1.87
N SER A 197 -13.09 0.88 -0.57
CA SER A 197 -14.05 0.14 0.25
C SER A 197 -15.35 0.89 0.55
N TRP A 198 -15.38 2.20 0.37
CA TRP A 198 -16.59 3.03 0.55
C TRP A 198 -17.39 3.25 -0.73
N ASP A 199 -17.07 2.53 -1.81
CA ASP A 199 -17.77 2.64 -3.09
C ASP A 199 -18.15 1.24 -3.63
N GLU A 200 -19.10 1.20 -4.56
CA GLU A 200 -19.47 -0.06 -5.20
C GLU A 200 -18.40 -0.49 -6.25
N PRO A 201 -18.19 -1.77 -6.45
CA PRO A 201 -18.87 -2.91 -5.85
C PRO A 201 -18.29 -3.37 -4.50
N MET A 202 -17.26 -2.69 -3.97
CA MET A 202 -16.56 -3.11 -2.74
C MET A 202 -17.47 -3.06 -1.49
N ILE A 203 -18.40 -2.09 -1.40
CA ILE A 203 -19.42 -2.05 -0.34
C ILE A 203 -20.20 -3.37 -0.32
N SER A 204 -20.70 -3.81 -1.49
CA SER A 204 -21.48 -5.05 -1.63
C SER A 204 -20.61 -6.28 -1.37
N ILE A 205 -19.35 -6.30 -1.81
CA ILE A 205 -18.39 -7.38 -1.51
C ILE A 205 -18.16 -7.48 0.00
N ASN A 206 -17.87 -6.38 0.67
CA ASN A 206 -17.63 -6.36 2.12
C ASN A 206 -18.88 -6.78 2.91
N LYS A 207 -20.07 -6.37 2.46
CA LYS A 207 -21.33 -6.83 3.04
C LYS A 207 -21.50 -8.35 2.90
N LEU A 208 -21.25 -8.91 1.71
CA LEU A 208 -21.28 -10.35 1.46
C LEU A 208 -20.29 -11.11 2.34
N LEU A 209 -19.06 -10.59 2.48
CA LEU A 209 -18.05 -11.16 3.38
C LEU A 209 -18.53 -11.17 4.84
N ASN A 210 -19.15 -10.08 5.31
CA ASN A 210 -19.71 -10.01 6.67
C ASN A 210 -20.85 -11.02 6.90
N GLU A 211 -21.74 -11.16 5.93
CA GLU A 211 -22.83 -12.13 6.00
C GLU A 211 -22.31 -13.58 6.07
N ILE A 212 -21.30 -13.92 5.25
CA ILE A 212 -20.69 -15.25 5.23
C ILE A 212 -19.93 -15.51 6.55
N GLU A 213 -19.18 -14.52 7.06
CA GLU A 213 -18.39 -14.65 8.29
C GLU A 213 -19.26 -14.70 9.57
N ALA A 214 -20.53 -14.30 9.48
CA ALA A 214 -21.50 -14.44 10.58
C ALA A 214 -21.99 -15.90 10.76
N ASP A 215 -21.79 -16.77 9.77
CA ASP A 215 -22.13 -18.18 9.87
C ASP A 215 -21.07 -18.94 10.68
N GLU A 216 -21.52 -19.71 11.69
CA GLU A 216 -20.62 -20.45 12.60
C GLU A 216 -19.72 -21.50 11.90
N ARG A 217 -20.06 -21.90 10.69
CA ARG A 217 -19.26 -22.82 9.86
C ARG A 217 -18.03 -22.15 9.26
N ILE A 218 -17.97 -20.83 9.26
CA ILE A 218 -16.86 -20.05 8.68
C ILE A 218 -16.10 -19.35 9.78
N MET A 219 -14.79 -19.59 9.85
CA MET A 219 -13.89 -18.94 10.79
C MET A 219 -13.52 -17.54 10.31
N SER A 220 -13.29 -17.39 9.00
CA SER A 220 -12.86 -16.15 8.38
C SER A 220 -13.07 -16.20 6.87
N CYS A 221 -13.32 -15.06 6.24
CA CYS A 221 -13.25 -14.92 4.79
C CYS A 221 -12.66 -13.56 4.39
N SER A 222 -12.03 -13.49 3.23
CA SER A 222 -11.45 -12.25 2.71
C SER A 222 -11.43 -12.22 1.18
N TYR A 223 -11.51 -11.01 0.64
CA TYR A 223 -11.30 -10.69 -0.77
C TYR A 223 -9.99 -9.91 -0.88
N HIS A 224 -9.00 -10.48 -1.55
CA HIS A 224 -7.73 -9.82 -1.86
C HIS A 224 -7.87 -9.13 -3.21
N ILE A 225 -7.61 -7.85 -3.25
CA ILE A 225 -7.64 -7.03 -4.47
C ILE A 225 -6.51 -7.46 -5.41
N GLY A 226 -5.38 -7.87 -4.83
CA GLY A 226 -4.14 -8.13 -5.54
C GLY A 226 -3.35 -6.85 -5.80
N TYR A 227 -2.13 -7.01 -6.34
CA TYR A 227 -1.21 -5.91 -6.58
C TYR A 227 -0.74 -5.91 -8.05
N LEU A 228 -1.03 -4.82 -8.74
CA LEU A 228 -0.83 -4.70 -10.18
C LEU A 228 0.58 -4.22 -10.60
N ARG A 229 1.46 -3.91 -9.62
CA ARG A 229 2.82 -3.41 -9.93
C ARG A 229 3.86 -4.53 -10.06
N HIS A 230 3.41 -5.80 -10.08
CA HIS A 230 4.22 -6.96 -10.42
C HIS A 230 3.89 -7.47 -11.82
N ASP A 231 4.79 -8.28 -12.40
CA ASP A 231 4.51 -9.03 -13.63
C ASP A 231 4.86 -10.51 -13.42
N ASN A 232 3.94 -11.27 -12.84
CA ASN A 232 4.05 -12.72 -12.64
C ASN A 232 2.67 -13.37 -12.54
N GLU A 233 2.62 -14.71 -12.56
CA GLU A 233 1.38 -15.48 -12.52
C GLU A 233 0.55 -15.33 -11.24
N LYS A 234 1.14 -14.78 -10.15
CA LYS A 234 0.43 -14.56 -8.88
C LYS A 234 -0.39 -13.27 -8.88
N CYS A 235 -0.11 -12.35 -9.82
CA CYS A 235 -0.85 -11.08 -9.92
C CYS A 235 -2.33 -11.31 -10.11
N GLY A 236 -3.13 -10.51 -9.40
CA GLY A 236 -4.57 -10.46 -9.51
C GLY A 236 -5.31 -10.81 -8.21
N ALA A 237 -6.60 -10.55 -8.22
CA ALA A 237 -7.47 -10.74 -7.08
C ALA A 237 -7.59 -12.20 -6.64
N GLY A 238 -8.03 -12.41 -5.40
CA GLY A 238 -8.24 -13.73 -4.85
C GLY A 238 -9.22 -13.73 -3.68
N VAL A 239 -9.90 -14.85 -3.50
CA VAL A 239 -10.80 -15.08 -2.38
C VAL A 239 -10.22 -16.17 -1.49
N VAL A 240 -10.22 -15.92 -0.18
CA VAL A 240 -9.87 -16.92 0.83
C VAL A 240 -11.05 -17.11 1.75
N VAL A 241 -11.48 -18.37 1.96
CA VAL A 241 -12.49 -18.74 2.95
C VAL A 241 -11.94 -19.82 3.85
N VAL A 242 -11.94 -19.57 5.14
CA VAL A 242 -11.43 -20.47 6.17
C VAL A 242 -12.62 -21.16 6.85
N PRO A 243 -12.82 -22.48 6.68
CA PRO A 243 -13.86 -23.20 7.38
C PRO A 243 -13.55 -23.27 8.89
N ASN A 244 -14.58 -23.39 9.72
CA ASN A 244 -14.38 -23.56 11.16
C ASN A 244 -13.93 -24.98 11.54
N SER A 245 -14.27 -25.97 10.70
CA SER A 245 -13.81 -27.35 10.85
C SER A 245 -13.76 -28.07 9.49
N GLU A 246 -13.21 -29.28 9.45
CA GLU A 246 -13.18 -30.13 8.26
C GLU A 246 -14.58 -30.45 7.71
N LYS A 247 -15.59 -30.51 8.57
CA LYS A 247 -17.00 -30.75 8.17
C LYS A 247 -17.59 -29.60 7.36
N ASP A 248 -17.03 -28.42 7.52
CA ASP A 248 -17.52 -27.18 6.92
C ASP A 248 -16.83 -26.86 5.59
N LEU A 249 -15.92 -27.75 5.13
CA LEU A 249 -15.11 -27.52 3.93
C LEU A 249 -15.95 -27.35 2.67
N ASP A 250 -16.99 -28.17 2.49
CA ASP A 250 -17.88 -28.09 1.32
C ASP A 250 -18.62 -26.75 1.32
N TYR A 251 -19.09 -26.31 2.48
CA TYR A 251 -19.74 -25.00 2.62
C TYR A 251 -18.77 -23.85 2.36
N ALA A 252 -17.52 -23.95 2.85
CA ALA A 252 -16.50 -22.95 2.57
C ALA A 252 -16.17 -22.86 1.06
N ASN A 253 -16.15 -23.99 0.35
CA ASN A 253 -16.01 -24.01 -1.10
C ASN A 253 -17.17 -23.29 -1.80
N GLU A 254 -18.42 -23.57 -1.41
CA GLU A 254 -19.62 -22.90 -1.95
C GLU A 254 -19.55 -21.37 -1.72
N MET A 255 -19.14 -20.94 -0.52
CA MET A 255 -19.01 -19.51 -0.20
C MET A 255 -17.86 -18.85 -0.95
N ALA A 256 -16.74 -19.54 -1.15
CA ALA A 256 -15.65 -19.03 -1.98
C ALA A 256 -16.09 -18.83 -3.44
N ASP A 257 -16.84 -19.80 -4.00
CA ASP A 257 -17.39 -19.69 -5.34
C ASP A 257 -18.43 -18.56 -5.45
N LYS A 258 -19.24 -18.35 -4.41
CA LYS A 258 -20.23 -17.26 -4.35
C LYS A 258 -19.56 -15.89 -4.37
N ILE A 259 -18.50 -15.68 -3.56
CA ILE A 259 -17.76 -14.42 -3.54
C ILE A 259 -17.05 -14.21 -4.89
N ALA A 260 -16.39 -15.25 -5.40
CA ALA A 260 -15.68 -15.22 -6.67
C ALA A 260 -16.60 -14.85 -7.83
N LYS A 261 -17.76 -15.51 -7.90
CA LYS A 261 -18.77 -15.23 -8.92
C LYS A 261 -19.28 -13.79 -8.81
N PHE A 262 -19.58 -13.31 -7.60
CA PHE A 262 -20.04 -11.94 -7.40
C PHE A 262 -19.03 -10.94 -7.95
N ALA A 263 -17.74 -11.07 -7.59
CA ALA A 263 -16.69 -10.15 -8.05
C ALA A 263 -16.50 -10.19 -9.58
N ILE A 264 -16.61 -11.39 -10.20
CA ILE A 264 -16.48 -11.55 -11.65
C ILE A 264 -17.69 -10.95 -12.38
N ASP A 265 -18.90 -11.20 -11.92
CA ASP A 265 -20.13 -10.68 -12.53
C ASP A 265 -20.15 -9.13 -12.49
N HIS A 266 -19.57 -8.52 -11.45
CA HIS A 266 -19.49 -7.07 -11.27
C HIS A 266 -18.15 -6.47 -11.73
N ARG A 267 -17.36 -7.18 -12.55
CA ARG A 267 -16.04 -6.70 -12.98
C ARG A 267 -16.05 -5.34 -13.67
N HIS A 268 -17.14 -5.01 -14.37
CA HIS A 268 -17.33 -3.74 -15.04
C HIS A 268 -17.79 -2.60 -14.12
N ASP A 269 -18.20 -2.92 -12.88
CA ASP A 269 -18.66 -1.93 -11.91
C ASP A 269 -17.49 -1.33 -11.12
N PHE A 270 -16.31 -1.96 -11.16
CA PHE A 270 -15.10 -1.40 -10.55
C PHE A 270 -14.63 -0.16 -11.31
N HIS A 271 -14.55 0.96 -10.62
CA HIS A 271 -14.24 2.26 -11.21
C HIS A 271 -13.39 3.12 -10.27
N TYR A 272 -12.82 4.20 -10.78
CA TYR A 272 -12.15 5.18 -9.93
C TYR A 272 -13.20 5.95 -9.12
N THR A 273 -13.02 5.97 -7.81
CA THR A 273 -13.92 6.71 -6.91
C THR A 273 -13.75 8.22 -7.09
N GLY A 274 -14.86 8.92 -7.26
CA GLY A 274 -14.89 10.38 -7.40
C GLY A 274 -14.60 10.86 -8.83
N ILE A 275 -14.20 12.13 -8.94
CA ILE A 275 -13.95 12.77 -10.24
C ILE A 275 -12.51 12.45 -10.67
N TRP A 276 -12.35 12.07 -11.92
CA TRP A 276 -11.06 11.84 -12.55
C TRP A 276 -11.03 12.38 -13.98
N GLY A 277 -9.84 12.47 -14.56
CA GLY A 277 -9.65 12.87 -15.94
C GLY A 277 -8.20 12.68 -16.39
N GLU A 278 -8.00 12.70 -17.71
CA GLU A 278 -6.66 12.75 -18.29
C GLU A 278 -5.93 14.03 -17.82
N ALA A 279 -4.60 13.99 -17.79
CA ALA A 279 -3.79 15.03 -17.14
C ALA A 279 -4.13 16.47 -17.58
N GLU A 280 -4.31 16.68 -18.87
CA GLU A 280 -4.67 18.02 -19.41
C GLU A 280 -6.08 18.44 -19.01
N GLU A 281 -7.05 17.52 -19.11
CA GLU A 281 -8.44 17.76 -18.74
C GLU A 281 -8.58 18.05 -17.24
N ALA A 282 -7.89 17.26 -16.40
CA ALA A 282 -7.89 17.43 -14.96
C ALA A 282 -7.33 18.80 -14.57
N LEU A 283 -6.19 19.19 -15.15
CA LEU A 283 -5.60 20.51 -14.91
C LEU A 283 -6.54 21.63 -15.38
N GLN A 284 -7.17 21.50 -16.55
CA GLN A 284 -8.12 22.51 -17.04
C GLN A 284 -9.28 22.69 -16.06
N LYS A 285 -9.91 21.60 -15.60
CA LYS A 285 -11.01 21.66 -14.61
C LYS A 285 -10.59 22.37 -13.33
N VAL A 286 -9.37 22.07 -12.82
CA VAL A 286 -8.81 22.70 -11.62
C VAL A 286 -8.58 24.20 -11.81
N MET A 287 -7.95 24.59 -12.91
CA MET A 287 -7.62 25.99 -13.17
C MET A 287 -8.85 26.84 -13.45
N GLU A 288 -9.91 26.27 -13.98
CA GLU A 288 -11.17 26.95 -14.28
C GLU A 288 -12.17 26.92 -13.10
N HIS A 289 -11.94 26.06 -12.07
CA HIS A 289 -12.84 25.98 -10.90
C HIS A 289 -12.79 27.26 -10.08
N LYS A 290 -13.94 27.71 -9.57
CA LYS A 290 -14.06 29.04 -8.92
C LYS A 290 -13.88 29.01 -7.41
N GLU A 291 -14.24 27.91 -6.78
CA GLU A 291 -14.15 27.76 -5.32
C GLU A 291 -12.80 27.18 -4.91
N SER A 292 -12.40 27.43 -3.68
CA SER A 292 -11.12 26.98 -3.10
C SER A 292 -11.34 26.37 -1.71
N PRO A 293 -10.50 25.46 -1.25
CA PRO A 293 -9.38 24.85 -1.95
C PRO A 293 -9.81 23.76 -2.94
N VAL A 294 -9.02 23.59 -3.99
CA VAL A 294 -9.13 22.49 -4.95
C VAL A 294 -7.97 21.53 -4.74
N PHE A 295 -8.23 20.22 -4.71
CA PHE A 295 -7.17 19.20 -4.68
C PHE A 295 -7.10 18.43 -5.99
N LEU A 296 -5.89 18.33 -6.54
CA LEU A 296 -5.57 17.48 -7.68
C LEU A 296 -4.54 16.42 -7.25
N THR A 297 -4.81 15.17 -7.55
CA THR A 297 -3.82 14.12 -7.30
C THR A 297 -3.08 13.74 -8.58
N ASP A 298 -1.73 13.64 -8.49
CA ASP A 298 -0.81 13.15 -9.52
C ASP A 298 -0.70 11.62 -9.38
N SER A 299 -1.65 10.89 -10.01
CA SER A 299 -1.83 9.47 -9.74
C SER A 299 -0.73 8.58 -10.34
N GLY A 300 -0.07 9.04 -11.39
CA GLY A 300 1.05 8.30 -12.02
C GLY A 300 2.33 8.29 -11.19
N ASP A 301 2.44 9.22 -10.22
CA ASP A 301 3.57 9.30 -9.29
C ASP A 301 3.10 9.19 -7.82
N ASN A 302 2.23 8.21 -7.55
CA ASN A 302 1.73 7.91 -6.21
C ASN A 302 2.83 7.27 -5.34
N CYS A 303 3.44 8.07 -4.45
CA CYS A 303 4.47 7.57 -3.55
C CYS A 303 3.94 6.51 -2.56
N GLY A 304 2.64 6.54 -2.24
CA GLY A 304 1.99 5.52 -1.40
C GLY A 304 1.89 4.14 -2.07
N ALA A 305 2.03 4.06 -3.40
CA ALA A 305 2.08 2.82 -4.18
C ALA A 305 3.47 2.54 -4.78
N GLY A 306 4.52 3.11 -4.19
CA GLY A 306 5.91 2.83 -4.53
C GLY A 306 6.50 3.68 -5.66
N ALA A 307 5.84 4.76 -6.09
CA ALA A 307 6.48 5.71 -7.00
C ALA A 307 7.56 6.52 -6.29
N THR A 308 8.48 7.06 -7.06
CA THR A 308 9.65 7.78 -6.55
C THR A 308 9.36 9.21 -6.07
N GLY A 309 8.24 9.80 -6.50
CA GLY A 309 7.95 11.21 -6.28
C GLY A 309 8.80 12.16 -7.13
N TYR A 310 9.54 11.66 -8.11
CA TYR A 310 10.47 12.43 -8.94
C TYR A 310 9.78 13.28 -10.01
N SER A 311 8.54 12.93 -10.38
CA SER A 311 7.82 13.66 -11.42
C SER A 311 7.59 15.12 -11.04
N ASN A 312 8.06 16.02 -11.89
CA ASN A 312 7.69 17.43 -11.88
C ASN A 312 6.75 17.79 -13.04
N PHE A 313 6.14 16.79 -13.67
CA PHE A 313 5.31 16.95 -14.85
C PHE A 313 4.13 17.91 -14.60
N VAL A 314 3.37 17.72 -13.52
CA VAL A 314 2.22 18.59 -13.19
C VAL A 314 2.69 20.01 -12.89
N LEU A 315 3.83 20.20 -12.21
CA LEU A 315 4.44 21.53 -12.00
C LEU A 315 4.73 22.21 -13.35
N ARG A 316 5.37 21.50 -14.28
CA ARG A 316 5.67 22.04 -15.64
C ARG A 316 4.41 22.35 -16.41
N GLN A 317 3.36 21.54 -16.31
CA GLN A 317 2.04 21.83 -16.92
C GLN A 317 1.47 23.14 -16.39
N ILE A 318 1.54 23.37 -15.07
CA ILE A 318 1.05 24.62 -14.44
C ILE A 318 1.88 25.81 -14.87
N MET A 319 3.22 25.71 -14.89
CA MET A 319 4.11 26.79 -15.35
C MET A 319 3.87 27.16 -16.82
N ASN A 320 3.48 26.19 -17.63
CA ASN A 320 3.16 26.39 -19.05
C ASN A 320 1.68 26.80 -19.29
N TRP A 321 0.90 26.97 -18.23
CA TRP A 321 -0.50 27.38 -18.36
C TRP A 321 -0.60 28.82 -18.90
N ASN A 322 -1.17 28.94 -20.09
CA ASN A 322 -1.13 30.19 -20.86
C ASN A 322 -2.35 31.10 -20.66
N LYS A 323 -3.32 30.69 -19.83
CA LYS A 323 -4.49 31.52 -19.49
C LYS A 323 -4.22 32.31 -18.21
N PRO A 324 -4.61 33.58 -18.10
CA PRO A 324 -4.49 34.37 -16.88
C PRO A 324 -5.22 33.71 -15.71
N HIS A 325 -4.59 33.67 -14.55
CA HIS A 325 -5.20 33.25 -13.29
C HIS A 325 -4.58 33.96 -12.09
N ASN A 326 -5.35 34.07 -11.01
CA ASN A 326 -4.89 34.64 -9.74
C ASN A 326 -4.75 33.55 -8.65
N LYS A 327 -4.78 32.28 -9.04
CA LYS A 327 -4.72 31.15 -8.09
C LYS A 327 -3.33 31.02 -7.50
N LYS A 328 -3.28 30.85 -6.18
CA LYS A 328 -2.10 30.46 -5.45
C LYS A 328 -2.05 28.93 -5.36
N ILE A 329 -0.95 28.35 -5.79
CA ILE A 329 -0.83 26.91 -6.01
C ILE A 329 0.26 26.33 -5.12
N LEU A 330 -0.03 25.20 -4.48
CA LEU A 330 0.94 24.38 -3.75
C LEU A 330 1.15 23.08 -4.51
N VAL A 331 2.40 22.76 -4.86
CA VAL A 331 2.81 21.45 -5.36
C VAL A 331 3.52 20.73 -4.24
N SER A 332 2.88 19.71 -3.66
CA SER A 332 3.39 19.04 -2.47
C SER A 332 4.09 17.73 -2.81
N GLY A 333 5.37 17.63 -2.36
CA GLY A 333 6.11 16.39 -2.31
C GLY A 333 6.88 16.03 -3.58
N ILE A 334 7.53 16.97 -4.28
CA ILE A 334 8.53 16.60 -5.29
C ILE A 334 9.77 16.10 -4.60
N THR A 335 10.12 14.85 -4.84
CA THR A 335 11.33 14.22 -4.31
C THR A 335 12.50 14.52 -5.23
N ASP A 336 13.49 15.21 -4.69
CA ASP A 336 14.76 15.47 -5.36
C ASP A 336 15.89 15.55 -4.32
N PRO A 337 16.59 14.46 -4.04
CA PRO A 337 17.67 14.42 -3.05
C PRO A 337 18.80 15.41 -3.34
N LYS A 338 19.07 15.74 -4.62
CA LYS A 338 20.12 16.70 -5.01
C LYS A 338 19.68 18.12 -4.64
N ALA A 339 18.49 18.53 -5.08
CA ALA A 339 17.91 19.82 -4.73
C ALA A 339 17.72 19.95 -3.21
N PHE A 340 17.20 18.91 -2.55
CA PHE A 340 17.02 18.87 -1.10
C PHE A 340 18.34 19.11 -0.35
N ASN A 341 19.44 18.48 -0.76
CA ASN A 341 20.76 18.67 -0.13
C ASN A 341 21.30 20.11 -0.27
N LEU A 342 20.93 20.82 -1.34
CA LEU A 342 21.25 22.25 -1.50
C LEU A 342 20.45 23.16 -0.56
N LEU A 343 19.21 22.71 -0.22
CA LEU A 343 18.23 23.51 0.52
C LEU A 343 18.19 23.21 2.03
N LYS A 344 18.56 22.01 2.47
CA LYS A 344 18.33 21.50 3.85
C LYS A 344 18.92 22.34 4.98
N ASP A 345 19.99 23.12 4.68
CA ASP A 345 20.71 23.97 5.64
C ASP A 345 20.36 25.45 5.47
N LYS A 346 19.43 25.79 4.58
CA LYS A 346 18.95 27.15 4.33
C LYS A 346 17.94 27.58 5.39
N SER A 347 17.70 28.89 5.47
CA SER A 347 16.75 29.50 6.41
C SER A 347 15.54 30.08 5.69
N VAL A 348 14.40 30.16 6.41
CA VAL A 348 13.22 30.85 5.91
C VAL A 348 13.54 32.28 5.53
N GLY A 349 13.10 32.73 4.35
CA GLY A 349 13.38 34.05 3.77
C GLY A 349 14.65 34.09 2.90
N GLU A 350 15.45 33.04 2.86
CA GLU A 350 16.67 32.99 2.04
C GLU A 350 16.32 32.79 0.57
N GLN A 351 16.95 33.56 -0.31
CA GLN A 351 16.86 33.43 -1.76
C GLN A 351 17.64 32.20 -2.22
N VAL A 352 17.08 31.42 -3.11
CA VAL A 352 17.66 30.18 -3.64
C VAL A 352 17.56 30.13 -5.16
N SER A 353 18.55 29.47 -5.77
CA SER A 353 18.58 29.20 -7.21
C SER A 353 19.14 27.79 -7.41
N PHE A 354 18.38 26.92 -8.02
CA PHE A 354 18.71 25.49 -8.17
C PHE A 354 17.90 24.85 -9.28
N ASP A 355 18.33 23.69 -9.75
CA ASP A 355 17.55 22.86 -10.68
C ASP A 355 16.72 21.86 -9.89
N LEU A 356 15.43 21.70 -10.26
CA LEU A 356 14.47 20.76 -9.68
C LEU A 356 14.05 19.72 -10.73
N GLY A 357 14.34 18.47 -10.46
CA GLY A 357 14.04 17.32 -11.31
C GLY A 357 15.24 16.40 -11.47
N MET A 358 15.00 15.12 -11.28
CA MET A 358 16.06 14.10 -11.25
C MET A 358 16.69 13.83 -12.62
N GLY A 359 15.97 14.10 -13.73
CA GLY A 359 16.43 13.87 -15.09
C GLY A 359 16.53 12.39 -15.49
N GLU A 360 15.76 11.53 -14.83
CA GLU A 360 15.76 10.09 -15.11
C GLU A 360 14.87 9.73 -16.29
N ASP A 361 13.84 10.55 -16.54
CA ASP A 361 12.83 10.35 -17.59
C ASP A 361 12.21 11.70 -18.03
N GLU A 362 11.24 11.61 -18.95
CA GLU A 362 10.50 12.77 -19.45
C GLU A 362 9.58 13.42 -18.38
N LEU A 363 9.26 12.69 -17.30
CA LEU A 363 8.40 13.17 -16.22
C LEU A 363 9.21 13.95 -15.18
N SER A 364 10.52 13.75 -15.11
CA SER A 364 11.45 14.33 -14.13
C SER A 364 12.50 15.28 -14.73
N VAL A 365 12.19 15.89 -15.88
CA VAL A 365 13.09 16.83 -16.58
C VAL A 365 13.50 17.99 -15.66
N PRO A 366 14.81 18.27 -15.48
CA PRO A 366 15.25 19.39 -14.65
C PRO A 366 14.75 20.74 -15.15
N ILE A 367 14.21 21.55 -14.24
CA ILE A 367 13.79 22.92 -14.48
C ILE A 367 14.53 23.85 -13.52
N HIS A 368 14.95 25.01 -14.01
CA HIS A 368 15.66 26.00 -13.17
C HIS A 368 14.65 26.78 -12.33
N ILE A 369 14.85 26.79 -11.02
CA ILE A 369 14.00 27.46 -10.03
C ILE A 369 14.79 28.62 -9.40
N ASN A 370 14.21 29.81 -9.45
CA ASN A 370 14.57 30.94 -8.63
C ASN A 370 13.46 31.20 -7.62
N GLY A 371 13.77 31.21 -6.34
CA GLY A 371 12.72 31.29 -5.33
C GLY A 371 13.22 31.71 -3.96
N THR A 372 12.31 31.73 -3.01
CA THR A 372 12.57 32.07 -1.61
C THR A 372 12.10 30.89 -0.73
N ILE A 373 12.92 30.49 0.23
CA ILE A 373 12.50 29.51 1.24
C ILE A 373 11.34 30.09 2.05
N ARG A 374 10.17 29.44 1.96
CA ARG A 374 8.95 29.92 2.60
C ARG A 374 8.65 29.22 3.91
N TYR A 375 8.72 27.90 3.91
CA TYR A 375 8.49 27.07 5.09
C TYR A 375 9.56 25.99 5.21
N ILE A 376 9.86 25.63 6.45
CA ILE A 376 10.68 24.47 6.80
C ILE A 376 9.96 23.75 7.91
N GLY A 377 9.64 22.47 7.70
CA GLY A 377 8.98 21.62 8.68
C GLY A 377 9.44 20.19 8.58
N HIS A 378 8.59 19.27 8.99
CA HIS A 378 8.89 17.85 9.01
C HIS A 378 7.88 17.08 8.16
N VAL A 379 8.34 16.00 7.54
CA VAL A 379 7.47 15.03 6.92
C VAL A 379 6.88 14.14 8.02
N LEU A 380 5.57 14.27 8.25
CA LEU A 380 4.84 13.44 9.21
C LEU A 380 4.42 12.15 8.51
N PRO A 381 4.80 10.96 9.04
CA PRO A 381 4.34 9.69 8.46
C PRO A 381 2.83 9.51 8.65
N GLU A 382 2.16 8.99 7.62
CA GLU A 382 0.73 8.61 7.63
C GLU A 382 0.41 7.68 8.81
N PHE A 383 1.33 6.75 9.12
CA PHE A 383 1.25 5.92 10.33
C PHE A 383 2.34 6.38 11.30
N LYS A 384 1.94 7.03 12.38
CA LYS A 384 2.84 7.65 13.39
C LYS A 384 3.93 6.73 13.95
N ASP A 385 3.77 5.42 13.79
CA ASP A 385 4.74 4.40 14.25
C ASP A 385 5.94 4.20 13.29
N ARG A 386 5.94 4.85 12.11
CA ARG A 386 6.94 4.61 11.05
C ARG A 386 8.19 5.50 11.11
N GLY A 387 8.35 6.33 12.15
CA GLY A 387 9.55 7.14 12.34
C GLY A 387 9.49 8.56 11.75
N ASN A 388 10.65 9.18 11.58
CA ASN A 388 10.77 10.54 11.02
C ASN A 388 11.34 10.46 9.61
N TYR A 389 10.62 10.99 8.62
CA TYR A 389 11.02 11.00 7.21
C TYR A 389 11.83 12.25 6.80
N GLY A 390 12.28 13.04 7.76
CA GLY A 390 13.15 14.16 7.52
C GLY A 390 12.42 15.50 7.39
N LYS A 391 13.11 16.46 6.76
CA LYS A 391 12.61 17.82 6.56
C LYS A 391 11.74 17.90 5.31
N ALA A 392 10.72 18.78 5.36
CA ALA A 392 10.02 19.30 4.21
C ALA A 392 10.42 20.77 4.00
N ILE A 393 10.84 21.14 2.79
CA ILE A 393 11.30 22.49 2.48
C ILE A 393 10.42 23.08 1.40
N THR A 394 9.69 24.14 1.71
CA THR A 394 8.80 24.80 0.76
C THR A 394 9.50 26.02 0.17
N VAL A 395 9.55 26.09 -1.16
CA VAL A 395 10.13 27.20 -1.93
C VAL A 395 9.01 27.92 -2.69
N SER A 396 8.86 29.23 -2.46
CA SER A 396 8.04 30.10 -3.30
C SER A 396 8.80 30.48 -4.56
N LEU A 397 8.23 30.24 -5.73
CA LEU A 397 8.80 30.61 -7.02
C LEU A 397 8.66 32.12 -7.24
N ASN A 398 9.74 32.78 -7.68
CA ASN A 398 9.73 34.25 -7.86
C ASN A 398 8.83 34.69 -9.04
N ASP A 399 8.76 33.87 -10.08
CA ASP A 399 8.08 34.23 -11.34
C ASP A 399 6.65 33.68 -11.45
N TYR A 400 6.22 32.89 -10.46
CA TYR A 400 4.93 32.19 -10.48
C TYR A 400 4.26 32.23 -9.10
N PRO A 401 2.91 32.28 -9.00
CA PRO A 401 2.20 32.15 -7.73
C PRO A 401 2.15 30.68 -7.25
N ILE A 402 3.31 30.03 -7.25
CA ILE A 402 3.47 28.61 -6.97
C ILE A 402 4.47 28.44 -5.83
N ASP A 403 4.08 27.61 -4.86
CA ASP A 403 4.98 27.10 -3.83
C ASP A 403 5.21 25.60 -4.08
N VAL A 404 6.45 25.16 -3.99
CA VAL A 404 6.83 23.75 -4.19
C VAL A 404 7.46 23.18 -2.94
N VAL A 405 6.98 22.03 -2.49
CA VAL A 405 7.59 21.25 -1.40
C VAL A 405 8.64 20.32 -1.97
N VAL A 406 9.89 20.51 -1.58
CA VAL A 406 11.04 19.67 -1.97
C VAL A 406 11.36 18.71 -0.84
N LEU A 407 11.40 17.41 -1.16
CA LEU A 407 11.67 16.31 -0.23
C LEU A 407 12.98 15.59 -0.59
N GLY A 408 13.64 15.06 0.42
CA GLY A 408 14.83 14.20 0.24
C GLY A 408 14.50 12.72 0.07
N LEU A 409 13.30 12.30 0.47
CA LEU A 409 12.80 10.92 0.37
C LEU A 409 11.40 10.93 -0.21
N SER A 410 11.04 9.85 -0.90
CA SER A 410 9.71 9.66 -1.49
C SER A 410 8.63 9.63 -0.42
N TYR A 411 7.64 10.52 -0.55
CA TYR A 411 6.51 10.57 0.37
C TYR A 411 5.28 11.25 -0.24
N SER A 412 4.08 10.72 0.13
CA SER A 412 2.78 11.32 -0.24
C SER A 412 2.21 12.17 0.89
N TYR A 413 1.65 13.32 0.56
CA TYR A 413 0.75 14.05 1.44
C TYR A 413 -0.67 13.51 1.24
N THR A 414 -1.24 12.86 2.27
CA THR A 414 -2.56 12.21 2.26
C THR A 414 -3.50 12.80 3.30
N GLU A 415 -2.93 13.47 4.32
CA GLU A 415 -3.66 14.02 5.45
C GLU A 415 -3.34 15.51 5.64
N ILE A 416 -4.29 16.26 6.16
CA ILE A 416 -4.11 17.70 6.43
C ILE A 416 -3.05 17.96 7.49
N GLU A 417 -2.97 17.09 8.50
CA GLU A 417 -1.96 17.19 9.58
C GLU A 417 -0.52 17.19 9.02
N GLN A 418 -0.28 16.57 7.87
CA GLN A 418 1.05 16.54 7.22
C GLN A 418 1.49 17.91 6.70
N PHE A 419 0.55 18.72 6.17
CA PHE A 419 0.84 20.10 5.81
C PHE A 419 1.18 20.93 7.04
N GLU A 420 0.43 20.75 8.15
CA GLU A 420 0.67 21.45 9.41
C GLU A 420 2.04 21.10 9.99
N ALA A 421 2.43 19.80 9.98
CA ALA A 421 3.75 19.35 10.40
C ALA A 421 4.90 19.94 9.54
N SER A 422 4.62 20.19 8.26
CA SER A 422 5.53 20.87 7.33
C SER A 422 5.53 22.40 7.51
N ASN A 423 4.82 22.93 8.51
CA ASN A 423 4.61 24.36 8.77
C ASN A 423 3.91 25.11 7.61
N ILE A 424 3.13 24.38 6.79
CA ILE A 424 2.43 24.95 5.63
C ILE A 424 1.02 25.35 6.06
N ASP A 425 0.70 26.64 5.94
CA ASP A 425 -0.66 27.13 6.02
C ASP A 425 -1.40 26.82 4.70
N TRP A 426 -1.92 25.59 4.60
CA TRP A 426 -2.54 25.08 3.39
C TRP A 426 -3.81 25.86 2.97
N LYS A 427 -4.49 26.53 3.92
CA LYS A 427 -5.73 27.29 3.68
C LYS A 427 -5.53 28.53 2.81
N GLN A 428 -4.29 28.97 2.63
CA GLN A 428 -3.99 30.12 1.77
C GLN A 428 -3.82 29.75 0.28
N TYR A 429 -3.92 28.45 -0.07
CA TYR A 429 -3.79 28.01 -1.45
C TYR A 429 -5.15 27.72 -2.07
N ASP A 430 -5.31 28.14 -3.33
CA ASP A 430 -6.50 27.85 -4.13
C ASP A 430 -6.46 26.45 -4.70
N VAL A 431 -5.25 25.98 -5.02
CA VAL A 431 -5.01 24.65 -5.61
C VAL A 431 -3.89 23.96 -4.87
N ILE A 432 -4.10 22.71 -4.52
CA ILE A 432 -3.10 21.85 -3.88
C ILE A 432 -2.95 20.58 -4.72
N ILE A 433 -1.71 20.32 -5.15
CA ILE A 433 -1.34 19.11 -5.89
C ILE A 433 -0.68 18.15 -4.92
N ALA A 434 -1.12 16.89 -4.92
CA ALA A 434 -0.53 15.84 -4.09
C ALA A 434 -0.24 14.58 -4.91
N LYS A 435 0.84 13.87 -4.57
CA LYS A 435 1.25 12.63 -5.24
C LYS A 435 0.53 11.42 -4.64
N GLN A 436 -0.72 11.23 -5.08
CA GLN A 436 -1.61 10.16 -4.61
C GLN A 436 -2.29 9.46 -5.79
N GLY A 437 -2.72 8.21 -5.58
CA GLY A 437 -3.53 7.48 -6.54
C GLY A 437 -4.98 7.97 -6.57
N TYR A 438 -5.65 7.97 -5.43
CA TYR A 438 -7.04 8.44 -5.26
C TYR A 438 -7.08 9.66 -4.33
N ILE A 439 -8.24 10.30 -4.25
CA ILE A 439 -8.46 11.41 -3.30
C ILE A 439 -8.61 10.83 -1.88
N SER A 440 -7.72 11.23 -0.97
CA SER A 440 -7.85 10.82 0.44
C SER A 440 -9.11 11.38 1.09
N PRO A 441 -9.65 10.71 2.12
CA PRO A 441 -10.84 11.18 2.85
C PRO A 441 -10.68 12.59 3.40
N ASP A 442 -9.50 12.94 3.92
CA ASP A 442 -9.21 14.29 4.43
C ASP A 442 -9.37 15.36 3.36
N PHE A 443 -8.82 15.11 2.17
CA PHE A 443 -8.90 16.06 1.06
C PHE A 443 -10.34 16.17 0.51
N ALA A 444 -11.05 15.03 0.46
CA ALA A 444 -12.46 15.01 0.07
C ALA A 444 -13.33 15.80 1.03
N GLN A 445 -13.02 15.77 2.33
CA GLN A 445 -13.79 16.48 3.36
C GLN A 445 -13.61 18.00 3.29
N VAL A 446 -12.41 18.51 3.02
CA VAL A 446 -12.10 19.94 3.06
C VAL A 446 -12.11 20.60 1.69
N GLY A 447 -11.88 19.84 0.62
CA GLY A 447 -11.85 20.32 -0.76
C GLY A 447 -13.22 20.77 -1.26
N LYS A 448 -13.27 21.91 -1.95
CA LYS A 448 -14.48 22.35 -2.67
C LYS A 448 -14.62 21.65 -4.02
N PHE A 449 -13.52 21.19 -4.54
CA PHE A 449 -13.43 20.36 -5.72
C PHE A 449 -12.20 19.46 -5.59
N THR A 450 -12.35 18.19 -5.93
CA THR A 450 -11.26 17.21 -5.89
C THR A 450 -11.26 16.41 -7.19
N ILE A 451 -10.08 16.16 -7.74
CA ILE A 451 -9.95 15.41 -8.99
C ILE A 451 -8.67 14.58 -9.00
N MET A 452 -8.78 13.31 -9.42
CA MET A 452 -7.65 12.47 -9.73
C MET A 452 -7.20 12.71 -11.16
N SER A 453 -5.96 13.12 -11.35
CA SER A 453 -5.32 13.26 -12.66
C SER A 453 -4.66 11.96 -13.06
N LEU A 454 -5.09 11.37 -14.18
CA LEU A 454 -4.47 10.18 -14.76
C LEU A 454 -3.18 10.57 -15.50
N THR A 455 -2.13 10.75 -14.74
CA THR A 455 -0.79 11.04 -15.24
C THR A 455 -0.03 9.75 -15.56
N ASP A 456 0.96 9.84 -16.43
CA ASP A 456 1.92 8.75 -16.64
C ASP A 456 2.89 8.66 -15.47
N GLY A 457 3.53 7.49 -15.33
CA GLY A 457 4.52 7.24 -14.29
C GLY A 457 4.53 5.81 -13.77
N PRO A 458 5.35 5.53 -12.75
CA PRO A 458 5.49 4.19 -12.19
C PRO A 458 4.19 3.61 -11.60
N THR A 459 3.26 4.49 -11.25
CA THR A 459 1.94 4.11 -10.71
C THR A 459 0.79 4.47 -11.65
N ASN A 460 1.03 4.45 -12.96
CA ASN A 460 -0.01 4.67 -13.96
C ASN A 460 -1.25 3.82 -13.65
N GLN A 461 -2.41 4.48 -13.57
CA GLN A 461 -3.68 3.85 -13.20
C GLN A 461 -4.39 3.16 -14.36
N ARG A 462 -4.01 3.49 -15.59
CA ARG A 462 -4.57 2.88 -16.80
C ARG A 462 -3.96 1.49 -16.96
N THR A 463 -4.53 0.51 -16.22
CA THR A 463 -4.04 -0.86 -16.14
C THR A 463 -3.86 -1.49 -17.53
N GLU A 464 -4.79 -1.22 -18.43
CA GLU A 464 -4.80 -1.71 -19.81
C GLU A 464 -3.61 -1.24 -20.67
N LEU A 465 -2.91 -0.19 -20.26
CA LEU A 465 -1.72 0.33 -20.93
C LEU A 465 -0.41 -0.24 -20.38
N ILE A 466 -0.45 -0.98 -19.28
CA ILE A 466 0.75 -1.59 -18.70
C ILE A 466 1.11 -2.85 -19.50
N ASP A 467 2.35 -2.92 -20.00
CA ASP A 467 2.82 -4.01 -20.86
C ASP A 467 3.24 -5.25 -20.05
N PHE A 468 2.25 -5.98 -19.50
CA PHE A 468 2.49 -7.24 -18.79
C PHE A 468 2.84 -8.39 -19.74
N LYS A 469 3.82 -9.20 -19.34
CA LYS A 469 4.33 -10.35 -20.10
C LYS A 469 4.00 -11.70 -19.46
N ARG A 470 3.83 -11.75 -18.14
CA ARG A 470 3.79 -13.01 -17.37
C ARG A 470 2.54 -13.19 -16.50
N ILE A 471 1.63 -12.24 -16.47
CA ILE A 471 0.36 -12.41 -15.75
C ILE A 471 -0.47 -13.53 -16.39
N MET A 472 -1.32 -14.15 -15.59
CA MET A 472 -2.30 -15.13 -16.07
C MET A 472 -3.27 -14.48 -17.08
N ARG A 473 -3.65 -15.23 -18.11
CA ARG A 473 -4.63 -14.79 -19.12
C ARG A 473 -5.77 -15.82 -19.23
N PRO A 474 -7.04 -15.43 -19.46
CA PRO A 474 -7.51 -14.04 -19.57
C PRO A 474 -7.43 -13.30 -18.23
N MET A 475 -7.27 -11.97 -18.26
CA MET A 475 -7.18 -11.10 -17.09
C MET A 475 -7.89 -9.77 -17.40
N TYR A 476 -8.98 -9.48 -16.69
CA TYR A 476 -9.66 -8.19 -16.81
C TYR A 476 -8.86 -7.08 -16.09
N PRO A 477 -8.72 -5.88 -16.65
CA PRO A 477 -9.37 -5.36 -17.87
C PRO A 477 -8.59 -5.57 -19.19
N TYR A 478 -7.47 -6.31 -19.19
CA TYR A 478 -6.70 -6.60 -20.41
C TYR A 478 -7.48 -7.42 -21.42
N ASP A 479 -8.08 -8.48 -20.92
CA ASP A 479 -8.96 -9.33 -21.66
C ASP A 479 -10.35 -9.16 -21.07
N ASP A 480 -11.30 -8.84 -21.89
CA ASP A 480 -12.71 -8.91 -21.55
C ASP A 480 -13.35 -10.10 -22.27
N TRP A 481 -14.26 -10.74 -21.60
CA TRP A 481 -14.98 -11.88 -22.11
C TRP A 481 -16.49 -11.67 -21.95
N ASN A 482 -17.26 -12.13 -22.92
CA ASN A 482 -18.71 -12.21 -22.79
C ASN A 482 -19.07 -13.43 -21.92
N ASP A 483 -20.00 -13.28 -21.03
CA ASP A 483 -20.52 -14.34 -20.14
C ASP A 483 -21.24 -15.45 -20.94
#